data_f05606ba0dd52d534a585a5bad82bb9b
#
_entry.id   f05606ba0dd52d534a585a5bad82bb9b
#
_cell.length_a   1.000
_cell.length_b   1.000
_cell.length_c   1.000
_cell.angle_alpha   90.00
_cell.angle_beta   90.00
_cell.angle_gamma   90.00
#
_symmetry.space_group_name_H-M   'P 1'
#
loop_
_entity.id
_entity.type
_entity.pdbx_description
1 polymer ?
#
loop_
_entity_poly.entity_id
_entity_poly.type
_entity_poly.pdbx_seq_one_letter_code
_entity_poly.pdbx_strand_id
1 'polypeptide(L)'
;MIADELKYRIRTAFGYEPTQEQQAAIDVFATFMADSRMMPVMVMRGSAGTGKTTLAAAIVRALQSLEQQLVLMAPTGRAAKVFSLYAGSAAYTIHRRIYRQKSLEGGFDLGYNNAKDTLFIVDEASMISLNGDGRSLLDDLISFVYNGSNCRLMLIGDQAQLPPVGEEESPALMAPVLRSFGLHVYECTLNEVLRQSQESGILWNATEIRSLSPDPSPSREESFNLPVTLPKILIDGFTDIKVVPGDELIETLASSYSKVGLDETMVVTRSNKRANIFNQGIRNQILGREEELTTGDQLMVVKNNYYWVAQSPKFFDHSQSVALRIGDDRGLNNGSPSAPQPPNLGGMSFIANGDMCVVRRVRNVHEQHGFRFAEVTMTFPDYDDYELTATVLLDTLTSEAPALTRDQQEELFNKVMEDYADIPRKADRMKALKEDRYYNALQVKYAYAATCHKAQGGQWAHIYVDQGYMTDDMLTVDYLHWLYTAFTRATEQLYLINWPKTQIKV
;
A
#
# COMPACT_ATOMS: atom_id res chain seq x y z
N MET A 1 25.24 -16.58 -22.59
CA MET A 1 25.60 -15.21 -23.03
C MET A 1 24.63 -14.16 -22.53
N ILE A 2 23.37 -14.07 -22.96
CA ILE A 2 22.46 -12.99 -22.51
C ILE A 2 22.14 -13.11 -21.00
N ALA A 3 21.88 -14.30 -20.52
CA ALA A 3 21.61 -14.57 -19.11
C ALA A 3 22.81 -14.24 -18.20
N ASP A 4 24.01 -14.53 -18.64
CA ASP A 4 25.22 -14.28 -17.85
C ASP A 4 25.55 -12.77 -17.78
N GLU A 5 25.33 -12.05 -18.88
CA GLU A 5 25.43 -10.59 -18.91
C GLU A 5 24.40 -9.94 -17.96
N LEU A 6 23.15 -10.44 -17.96
CA LEU A 6 22.13 -9.94 -17.06
C LEU A 6 22.50 -10.18 -15.59
N LYS A 7 22.97 -11.39 -15.24
CA LYS A 7 23.47 -11.69 -13.89
C LYS A 7 24.62 -10.78 -13.47
N TYR A 8 25.56 -10.56 -14.34
CA TYR A 8 26.69 -9.66 -14.08
C TYR A 8 26.22 -8.23 -13.81
N ARG A 9 25.32 -7.70 -14.63
CA ARG A 9 24.78 -6.34 -14.44
C ARG A 9 23.98 -6.20 -13.17
N ILE A 10 23.17 -7.21 -12.79
CA ILE A 10 22.43 -7.18 -11.53
C ILE A 10 23.41 -7.16 -10.35
N ARG A 11 24.43 -8.00 -10.33
CA ARG A 11 25.47 -8.00 -9.28
C ARG A 11 26.17 -6.65 -9.19
N THR A 12 26.56 -6.08 -10.33
CA THR A 12 27.20 -4.77 -10.38
C THR A 12 26.29 -3.66 -9.83
N ALA A 13 25.01 -3.66 -10.21
CA ALA A 13 24.01 -2.70 -9.71
C ALA A 13 23.64 -2.94 -8.25
N PHE A 14 23.78 -4.16 -7.74
CA PHE A 14 23.51 -4.51 -6.34
C PHE A 14 24.54 -3.86 -5.40
N GLY A 15 25.79 -3.85 -5.80
CA GLY A 15 26.86 -3.13 -5.08
C GLY A 15 27.36 -3.78 -3.80
N TYR A 16 26.83 -4.94 -3.43
CA TYR A 16 27.22 -5.75 -2.27
C TYR A 16 27.49 -7.18 -2.73
N GLU A 17 28.20 -7.96 -1.90
CA GLU A 17 28.31 -9.41 -2.11
C GLU A 17 26.94 -10.06 -1.82
N PRO A 18 26.28 -10.69 -2.79
CA PRO A 18 24.98 -11.32 -2.56
C PRO A 18 25.12 -12.51 -1.62
N THR A 19 24.15 -12.73 -0.75
CA THR A 19 24.02 -13.98 -0.01
C THR A 19 23.73 -15.14 -0.95
N GLN A 20 23.81 -16.39 -0.46
CA GLN A 20 23.52 -17.56 -1.29
C GLN A 20 22.09 -17.53 -1.84
N GLU A 21 21.11 -17.13 -1.02
CA GLU A 21 19.71 -17.02 -1.44
C GLU A 21 19.50 -15.87 -2.43
N GLN A 22 20.15 -14.73 -2.23
CA GLN A 22 20.10 -13.61 -3.17
C GLN A 22 20.74 -13.99 -4.52
N GLN A 23 21.86 -14.73 -4.49
CA GLN A 23 22.48 -15.23 -5.70
C GLN A 23 21.56 -16.22 -6.46
N ALA A 24 20.92 -17.14 -5.72
CA ALA A 24 19.94 -18.06 -6.32
C ALA A 24 18.75 -17.28 -6.93
N ALA A 25 18.27 -16.23 -6.27
CA ALA A 25 17.23 -15.36 -6.81
C ALA A 25 17.64 -14.67 -8.12
N ILE A 26 18.89 -14.19 -8.22
CA ILE A 26 19.44 -13.64 -9.47
C ILE A 26 19.48 -14.70 -10.57
N ASP A 27 19.83 -15.94 -10.25
CA ASP A 27 19.90 -17.04 -11.20
C ASP A 27 18.50 -17.44 -11.71
N VAL A 28 17.52 -17.52 -10.81
CA VAL A 28 16.10 -17.75 -11.16
C VAL A 28 15.57 -16.62 -12.01
N PHE A 29 15.86 -15.35 -11.66
CA PHE A 29 15.44 -14.20 -12.43
C PHE A 29 16.00 -14.19 -13.84
N ALA A 30 17.28 -14.53 -14.03
CA ALA A 30 17.89 -14.61 -15.37
C ALA A 30 17.25 -15.74 -16.21
N THR A 31 16.88 -16.86 -15.59
CA THR A 31 16.16 -17.96 -16.24
C THR A 31 14.75 -17.54 -16.64
N PHE A 32 14.03 -16.87 -15.74
CA PHE A 32 12.70 -16.29 -15.98
C PHE A 32 12.70 -15.29 -17.15
N MET A 33 13.69 -14.41 -17.22
CA MET A 33 13.81 -13.44 -18.31
C MET A 33 14.16 -14.08 -19.66
N ALA A 34 14.87 -15.20 -19.66
CA ALA A 34 15.22 -15.96 -20.86
C ALA A 34 14.10 -16.89 -21.34
N ASP A 35 13.05 -17.10 -20.57
CA ASP A 35 11.95 -18.00 -20.92
C ASP A 35 11.14 -17.48 -22.10
N SER A 36 10.93 -18.32 -23.10
CA SER A 36 10.08 -18.03 -24.26
C SER A 36 8.67 -18.61 -24.15
N ARG A 37 8.36 -19.32 -23.05
CA ARG A 37 7.03 -19.86 -22.81
C ARG A 37 6.00 -18.77 -22.60
N MET A 38 4.74 -19.11 -22.82
CA MET A 38 3.65 -18.17 -22.61
C MET A 38 3.42 -17.94 -21.10
N MET A 39 3.11 -16.70 -20.76
CA MET A 39 2.68 -16.26 -19.43
C MET A 39 3.65 -16.64 -18.28
N PRO A 40 4.96 -16.34 -18.39
CA PRO A 40 5.89 -16.59 -17.29
C PRO A 40 5.70 -15.57 -16.18
N VAL A 41 5.61 -16.04 -14.92
CA VAL A 41 5.55 -15.21 -13.73
C VAL A 41 6.66 -15.59 -12.77
N MET A 42 7.30 -14.61 -12.14
CA MET A 42 8.26 -14.83 -11.06
C MET A 42 7.70 -14.34 -9.73
N VAL A 43 7.78 -15.17 -8.71
CA VAL A 43 7.44 -14.82 -7.32
C VAL A 43 8.72 -14.77 -6.50
N MET A 44 9.05 -13.60 -5.97
CA MET A 44 10.15 -13.39 -5.03
C MET A 44 9.57 -13.14 -3.63
N ARG A 45 9.67 -14.15 -2.78
CA ARG A 45 9.27 -14.05 -1.37
C ARG A 45 10.46 -13.68 -0.52
N GLY A 46 10.19 -13.02 0.59
CA GLY A 46 11.23 -12.82 1.60
C GLY A 46 10.70 -12.00 2.77
N SER A 47 11.30 -12.19 3.94
CA SER A 47 10.94 -11.46 5.15
C SER A 47 11.61 -10.09 5.22
N ALA A 48 11.23 -9.30 6.24
CA ALA A 48 11.90 -8.05 6.56
C ALA A 48 13.40 -8.28 6.82
N GLY A 49 14.24 -7.37 6.35
CA GLY A 49 15.70 -7.44 6.55
C GLY A 49 16.46 -8.42 5.63
N THR A 50 15.80 -9.13 4.70
CA THR A 50 16.47 -10.05 3.76
C THR A 50 16.99 -9.38 2.49
N GLY A 51 16.76 -8.08 2.33
CA GLY A 51 17.24 -7.30 1.18
C GLY A 51 16.41 -7.43 -0.09
N LYS A 52 15.12 -7.85 -0.01
CA LYS A 52 14.19 -7.90 -1.15
C LYS A 52 14.17 -6.62 -1.97
N THR A 53 13.92 -5.50 -1.30
CA THR A 53 13.79 -4.19 -1.95
C THR A 53 15.11 -3.74 -2.58
N THR A 54 16.23 -4.01 -1.92
CA THR A 54 17.58 -3.72 -2.46
C THR A 54 17.85 -4.54 -3.72
N LEU A 55 17.52 -5.84 -3.70
CA LEU A 55 17.68 -6.72 -4.86
C LEU A 55 16.74 -6.31 -6.00
N ALA A 56 15.47 -6.00 -5.70
CA ALA A 56 14.51 -5.48 -6.69
C ALA A 56 15.01 -4.18 -7.35
N ALA A 57 15.53 -3.25 -6.55
CA ALA A 57 16.13 -2.01 -7.06
C ALA A 57 17.36 -2.27 -7.95
N ALA A 58 18.19 -3.23 -7.61
CA ALA A 58 19.34 -3.64 -8.44
C ALA A 58 18.89 -4.26 -9.77
N ILE A 59 17.85 -5.12 -9.74
CA ILE A 59 17.22 -5.67 -10.95
C ILE A 59 16.70 -4.55 -11.85
N VAL A 60 15.97 -3.58 -11.29
CA VAL A 60 15.43 -2.44 -12.04
C VAL A 60 16.56 -1.65 -12.70
N ARG A 61 17.61 -1.27 -11.96
CA ARG A 61 18.75 -0.52 -12.48
C ARG A 61 19.49 -1.29 -13.59
N ALA A 62 19.69 -2.61 -13.40
CA ALA A 62 20.33 -3.45 -14.41
C ALA A 62 19.52 -3.50 -15.71
N LEU A 63 18.22 -3.68 -15.62
CA LEU A 63 17.32 -3.74 -16.77
C LEU A 63 17.20 -2.39 -17.49
N GLN A 64 17.19 -1.28 -16.75
CA GLN A 64 17.25 0.08 -17.34
C GLN A 64 18.53 0.29 -18.13
N SER A 65 19.68 -0.20 -17.62
CA SER A 65 20.95 -0.12 -18.35
C SER A 65 20.96 -0.93 -19.66
N LEU A 66 20.02 -1.87 -19.81
CA LEU A 66 19.78 -2.69 -20.99
C LEU A 66 18.61 -2.15 -21.85
N GLU A 67 18.08 -0.97 -21.52
CA GLU A 67 16.92 -0.36 -22.20
C GLU A 67 15.66 -1.26 -22.21
N GLN A 68 15.57 -2.21 -21.26
CA GLN A 68 14.40 -3.07 -21.11
C GLN A 68 13.21 -2.25 -20.63
N GLN A 69 12.06 -2.43 -21.27
CA GLN A 69 10.81 -1.79 -20.85
C GLN A 69 10.33 -2.33 -19.51
N LEU A 70 10.06 -1.42 -18.56
CA LEU A 70 9.65 -1.73 -17.20
C LEU A 70 8.42 -0.94 -16.79
N VAL A 71 7.57 -1.57 -15.98
CA VAL A 71 6.46 -0.93 -15.27
C VAL A 71 6.52 -1.36 -13.80
N LEU A 72 6.77 -0.41 -12.91
CA LEU A 72 6.81 -0.64 -11.47
C LEU A 72 5.46 -0.33 -10.85
N MET A 73 4.98 -1.21 -10.00
CA MET A 73 3.66 -1.08 -9.37
C MET A 73 3.69 -1.50 -7.90
N ALA A 74 2.72 -1.01 -7.13
CA ALA A 74 2.42 -1.47 -5.78
C ALA A 74 0.90 -1.36 -5.49
N PRO A 75 0.36 -2.04 -4.47
CA PRO A 75 -1.07 -1.98 -4.14
C PRO A 75 -1.55 -0.60 -3.68
N THR A 76 -0.72 0.15 -2.95
CA THR A 76 -1.06 1.46 -2.36
C THR A 76 -0.17 2.59 -2.87
N GLY A 77 -0.62 3.85 -2.75
CA GLY A 77 0.15 5.03 -3.13
C GLY A 77 1.47 5.14 -2.35
N ARG A 78 1.43 4.92 -1.03
CA ARG A 78 2.61 4.97 -0.17
C ARG A 78 3.63 3.87 -0.54
N ALA A 79 3.18 2.63 -0.76
CA ALA A 79 4.06 1.56 -1.22
C ALA A 79 4.69 1.86 -2.59
N ALA A 80 3.92 2.43 -3.52
CA ALA A 80 4.43 2.85 -4.82
C ALA A 80 5.49 3.94 -4.69
N LYS A 81 5.28 4.94 -3.81
CA LYS A 81 6.28 5.99 -3.52
C LYS A 81 7.56 5.41 -2.95
N VAL A 82 7.45 4.54 -1.94
CA VAL A 82 8.62 3.86 -1.33
C VAL A 82 9.38 3.06 -2.40
N PHE A 83 8.67 2.26 -3.21
CA PHE A 83 9.28 1.49 -4.29
C PHE A 83 9.96 2.39 -5.34
N SER A 84 9.32 3.51 -5.70
CA SER A 84 9.89 4.50 -6.64
C SER A 84 11.22 5.08 -6.12
N LEU A 85 11.29 5.42 -4.83
CA LEU A 85 12.50 5.97 -4.21
C LEU A 85 13.67 4.97 -4.24
N TYR A 86 13.43 3.70 -3.86
CA TYR A 86 14.46 2.67 -3.87
C TYR A 86 14.90 2.27 -5.28
N ALA A 87 13.96 2.17 -6.20
CA ALA A 87 14.23 1.77 -7.58
C ALA A 87 14.86 2.91 -8.42
N GLY A 88 14.73 4.17 -7.99
CA GLY A 88 15.13 5.34 -8.76
C GLY A 88 14.32 5.49 -10.07
N SER A 89 13.07 5.01 -10.06
CA SER A 89 12.18 4.97 -11.23
C SER A 89 10.72 5.13 -10.79
N ALA A 90 9.89 5.74 -11.62
CA ALA A 90 8.49 5.94 -11.30
C ALA A 90 7.75 4.62 -11.08
N ALA A 91 7.08 4.49 -9.93
CA ALA A 91 6.17 3.39 -9.63
C ALA A 91 4.74 3.92 -9.48
N TYR A 92 3.76 3.09 -9.80
CA TYR A 92 2.35 3.45 -9.82
C TYR A 92 1.53 2.49 -8.95
N THR A 93 0.36 2.91 -8.50
CA THR A 93 -0.56 1.93 -7.92
C THR A 93 -1.06 0.98 -9.01
N ILE A 94 -1.32 -0.31 -8.63
CA ILE A 94 -1.88 -1.30 -9.55
C ILE A 94 -3.15 -0.72 -10.20
N HIS A 95 -4.07 -0.20 -9.39
CA HIS A 95 -5.33 0.37 -9.87
C HIS A 95 -5.13 1.45 -10.93
N ARG A 96 -4.19 2.37 -10.72
CA ARG A 96 -3.88 3.44 -11.69
C ARG A 96 -3.38 2.88 -13.01
N ARG A 97 -2.66 1.78 -12.99
CA ARG A 97 -2.03 1.23 -14.20
C ARG A 97 -2.97 0.36 -15.02
N ILE A 98 -3.81 -0.46 -14.35
CA ILE A 98 -4.60 -1.48 -15.03
C ILE A 98 -6.03 -1.03 -15.35
N TYR A 99 -6.61 -0.09 -14.57
CA TYR A 99 -7.97 0.35 -14.81
C TYR A 99 -8.05 1.67 -15.58
N ARG A 100 -9.11 1.83 -16.33
CA ARG A 100 -9.48 3.07 -17.01
C ARG A 100 -10.92 3.41 -16.69
N GLN A 101 -11.19 4.70 -16.49
CA GLN A 101 -12.52 5.21 -16.35
C GLN A 101 -13.18 5.25 -17.74
N LYS A 102 -14.28 4.53 -17.94
CA LYS A 102 -14.96 4.40 -19.25
C LYS A 102 -15.74 5.66 -19.65
N SER A 103 -16.28 6.36 -18.70
CA SER A 103 -17.02 7.63 -18.78
C SER A 103 -17.45 8.02 -17.38
N LEU A 104 -17.98 9.21 -17.18
CA LEU A 104 -18.67 9.61 -15.94
C LEU A 104 -19.84 8.66 -15.57
N GLU A 105 -20.31 7.83 -16.50
CA GLU A 105 -21.44 6.92 -16.33
C GLU A 105 -21.10 5.48 -15.97
N GLY A 106 -19.83 5.06 -16.13
CA GLY A 106 -19.42 3.67 -15.97
C GLY A 106 -18.40 3.46 -14.86
N GLY A 107 -18.49 2.32 -14.17
CA GLY A 107 -17.41 1.83 -13.31
C GLY A 107 -16.09 1.67 -14.08
N PHE A 108 -15.06 1.24 -13.38
CA PHE A 108 -13.76 0.95 -13.99
C PHE A 108 -13.85 -0.30 -14.85
N ASP A 109 -13.32 -0.17 -16.04
CA ASP A 109 -13.01 -1.34 -16.87
C ASP A 109 -11.50 -1.57 -16.85
N LEU A 110 -11.14 -2.83 -17.01
CA LEU A 110 -9.76 -3.20 -17.26
C LEU A 110 -9.28 -2.48 -18.53
N GLY A 111 -8.18 -1.74 -18.40
CA GLY A 111 -7.57 -1.04 -19.51
C GLY A 111 -7.02 -2.02 -20.54
N TYR A 112 -6.87 -1.59 -21.78
CA TYR A 112 -6.14 -2.37 -22.77
C TYR A 112 -4.62 -2.19 -22.57
N ASN A 113 -3.86 -3.29 -22.54
CA ASN A 113 -2.41 -3.25 -22.42
C ASN A 113 -1.75 -3.21 -23.80
N ASN A 114 -1.26 -2.03 -24.21
CA ASN A 114 -0.50 -1.86 -25.46
C ASN A 114 1.01 -2.14 -25.30
N ALA A 115 1.46 -2.55 -24.10
CA ALA A 115 2.87 -2.78 -23.85
C ALA A 115 3.39 -3.99 -24.63
N LYS A 116 4.65 -3.89 -25.05
CA LYS A 116 5.39 -4.96 -25.72
C LYS A 116 6.71 -5.17 -25.01
N ASP A 117 7.16 -6.42 -24.94
CA ASP A 117 8.47 -6.79 -24.35
C ASP A 117 8.70 -6.15 -22.98
N THR A 118 7.64 -6.04 -22.17
CA THR A 118 7.63 -5.27 -20.91
C THR A 118 7.57 -6.19 -19.70
N LEU A 119 8.45 -5.93 -18.73
CA LEU A 119 8.38 -6.55 -17.40
C LEU A 119 7.58 -5.65 -16.45
N PHE A 120 6.51 -6.20 -15.90
CA PHE A 120 5.73 -5.60 -14.83
C PHE A 120 6.25 -6.13 -13.49
N ILE A 121 6.67 -5.25 -12.60
CA ILE A 121 7.16 -5.60 -11.26
C ILE A 121 6.18 -5.02 -10.25
N VAL A 122 5.66 -5.88 -9.37
CA VAL A 122 4.75 -5.48 -8.29
C VAL A 122 5.41 -5.77 -6.96
N ASP A 123 5.67 -4.72 -6.18
CA ASP A 123 6.10 -4.84 -4.79
C ASP A 123 4.89 -4.87 -3.84
N GLU A 124 5.08 -5.36 -2.62
CA GLU A 124 4.02 -5.60 -1.60
C GLU A 124 2.85 -6.44 -2.15
N ALA A 125 3.16 -7.45 -2.98
CA ALA A 125 2.17 -8.33 -3.59
C ALA A 125 1.36 -9.15 -2.57
N SER A 126 1.81 -9.25 -1.31
CA SER A 126 1.07 -9.86 -0.21
C SER A 126 -0.31 -9.22 0.05
N MET A 127 -0.51 -7.99 -0.39
CA MET A 127 -1.78 -7.26 -0.24
C MET A 127 -2.77 -7.49 -1.38
N ILE A 128 -2.42 -8.24 -2.42
CA ILE A 128 -3.27 -8.44 -3.60
C ILE A 128 -4.28 -9.54 -3.31
N SER A 129 -5.56 -9.19 -3.28
CA SER A 129 -6.66 -10.11 -3.00
C SER A 129 -7.12 -10.86 -4.26
N LEU A 130 -7.54 -12.11 -4.03
CA LEU A 130 -8.28 -12.93 -4.99
C LEU A 130 -9.80 -12.78 -4.79
N ASN A 131 -10.25 -12.34 -3.60
CA ASN A 131 -11.64 -12.12 -3.28
C ASN A 131 -12.08 -10.69 -3.65
N GLY A 132 -13.27 -10.55 -4.27
CA GLY A 132 -13.84 -9.25 -4.62
C GLY A 132 -15.29 -9.39 -5.07
N ASP A 133 -16.08 -8.33 -4.96
CA ASP A 133 -17.47 -8.26 -5.45
C ASP A 133 -17.52 -8.32 -6.99
N GLY A 134 -17.37 -9.53 -7.55
CA GLY A 134 -17.51 -9.82 -8.98
C GLY A 134 -16.21 -9.81 -9.82
N ARG A 135 -15.11 -9.25 -9.35
CA ARG A 135 -13.77 -9.34 -9.95
C ARG A 135 -12.70 -9.26 -8.88
N SER A 136 -11.61 -10.01 -9.04
CA SER A 136 -10.47 -9.95 -8.14
C SER A 136 -9.36 -9.07 -8.72
N LEU A 137 -8.65 -8.36 -7.84
CA LEU A 137 -7.50 -7.54 -8.26
C LEU A 137 -6.39 -8.39 -8.89
N LEU A 138 -6.21 -9.62 -8.38
CA LEU A 138 -5.21 -10.54 -8.92
C LEU A 138 -5.57 -11.00 -10.34
N ASP A 139 -6.83 -11.36 -10.59
CA ASP A 139 -7.30 -11.78 -11.91
C ASP A 139 -7.19 -10.64 -12.92
N ASP A 140 -7.64 -9.44 -12.55
CA ASP A 140 -7.54 -8.26 -13.40
C ASP A 140 -6.08 -7.88 -13.71
N LEU A 141 -5.17 -7.99 -12.73
CA LEU A 141 -3.74 -7.75 -12.94
C LEU A 141 -3.13 -8.75 -13.93
N ILE A 142 -3.40 -10.05 -13.75
CA ILE A 142 -2.93 -11.12 -14.64
C ILE A 142 -3.48 -10.90 -16.05
N SER A 143 -4.78 -10.70 -16.16
CA SER A 143 -5.44 -10.44 -17.44
C SER A 143 -4.88 -9.22 -18.15
N PHE A 144 -4.64 -8.13 -17.43
CA PHE A 144 -4.04 -6.92 -18.00
C PHE A 144 -2.63 -7.18 -18.51
N VAL A 145 -1.76 -7.76 -17.70
CA VAL A 145 -0.35 -7.96 -18.07
C VAL A 145 -0.23 -8.83 -19.32
N TYR A 146 -0.93 -9.96 -19.36
CA TYR A 146 -0.80 -10.93 -20.45
C TYR A 146 -1.69 -10.63 -21.68
N ASN A 147 -2.51 -9.58 -21.64
CA ASN A 147 -3.07 -8.96 -22.84
C ASN A 147 -2.02 -8.21 -23.66
N GLY A 148 -0.89 -7.85 -23.07
CA GLY A 148 0.24 -7.26 -23.78
C GLY A 148 1.06 -8.29 -24.55
N SER A 149 1.86 -7.81 -25.49
CA SER A 149 2.71 -8.69 -26.33
C SER A 149 4.03 -8.98 -25.64
N ASN A 150 4.35 -10.26 -25.37
CA ASN A 150 5.58 -10.70 -24.72
C ASN A 150 5.83 -9.99 -23.35
N CYS A 151 4.78 -9.78 -22.60
CA CYS A 151 4.86 -9.20 -21.27
C CYS A 151 5.13 -10.27 -20.21
N ARG A 152 5.80 -9.87 -19.12
CA ARG A 152 6.12 -10.71 -17.96
C ARG A 152 5.67 -10.04 -16.69
N LEU A 153 5.38 -10.84 -15.66
CA LEU A 153 4.99 -10.38 -14.34
C LEU A 153 5.99 -10.87 -13.29
N MET A 154 6.45 -9.98 -12.42
CA MET A 154 7.22 -10.30 -11.22
C MET A 154 6.46 -9.80 -10.00
N LEU A 155 6.19 -10.68 -9.05
CA LEU A 155 5.50 -10.41 -7.80
C LEU A 155 6.50 -10.51 -6.64
N ILE A 156 6.61 -9.45 -5.85
CA ILE A 156 7.52 -9.37 -4.71
C ILE A 156 6.68 -9.16 -3.45
N GLY A 157 6.94 -9.95 -2.41
CA GLY A 157 6.15 -9.80 -1.17
C GLY A 157 6.71 -10.62 -0.01
N ASP A 158 5.99 -10.54 1.09
CA ASP A 158 6.33 -11.19 2.35
C ASP A 158 5.12 -11.97 2.86
N GLN A 159 5.23 -13.30 2.89
CA GLN A 159 4.14 -14.19 3.35
C GLN A 159 3.91 -14.13 4.87
N ALA A 160 4.88 -13.62 5.64
CA ALA A 160 4.70 -13.46 7.08
C ALA A 160 3.89 -12.20 7.44
N GLN A 161 3.66 -11.29 6.47
CA GLN A 161 2.77 -10.14 6.67
C GLN A 161 1.30 -10.59 6.66
N LEU A 162 0.42 -9.70 7.14
CA LEU A 162 -1.03 -9.90 7.08
C LEU A 162 -1.46 -10.18 5.63
N PRO A 163 -2.22 -11.24 5.39
CA PRO A 163 -2.87 -11.47 4.11
C PRO A 163 -3.98 -10.43 3.86
N PRO A 164 -4.53 -10.36 2.64
CA PRO A 164 -5.70 -9.53 2.36
C PRO A 164 -6.88 -9.90 3.27
N VAL A 165 -7.73 -8.90 3.56
CA VAL A 165 -8.88 -9.09 4.45
C VAL A 165 -9.81 -10.19 3.93
N GLY A 166 -10.08 -11.18 4.78
CA GLY A 166 -10.93 -12.33 4.44
C GLY A 166 -10.22 -13.47 3.72
N GLU A 167 -8.90 -13.43 3.65
CA GLU A 167 -8.06 -14.50 3.11
C GLU A 167 -7.11 -15.00 4.20
N GLU A 168 -6.83 -16.30 4.22
CA GLU A 168 -5.92 -16.91 5.19
C GLU A 168 -4.45 -16.76 4.79
N GLU A 169 -4.20 -16.67 3.47
CA GLU A 169 -2.87 -16.51 2.88
C GLU A 169 -2.89 -15.46 1.77
N SER A 170 -1.72 -15.04 1.31
CA SER A 170 -1.57 -14.06 0.22
C SER A 170 -1.61 -14.75 -1.15
N PRO A 171 -2.74 -14.76 -1.89
CA PRO A 171 -2.92 -15.57 -3.10
C PRO A 171 -1.93 -15.22 -4.21
N ALA A 172 -1.52 -13.96 -4.32
CA ALA A 172 -0.54 -13.51 -5.30
C ALA A 172 0.88 -14.06 -5.07
N LEU A 173 1.15 -14.60 -3.87
CA LEU A 173 2.43 -15.22 -3.54
C LEU A 173 2.37 -16.77 -3.55
N MET A 174 1.20 -17.33 -3.85
CA MET A 174 0.99 -18.78 -3.85
C MET A 174 1.15 -19.36 -5.26
N ALA A 175 2.17 -20.18 -5.48
CA ALA A 175 2.38 -20.82 -6.78
C ALA A 175 1.21 -21.70 -7.26
N PRO A 176 0.52 -22.49 -6.40
CA PRO A 176 -0.67 -23.25 -6.83
C PRO A 176 -1.78 -22.33 -7.37
N VAL A 177 -2.04 -21.19 -6.73
CA VAL A 177 -3.02 -20.21 -7.18
C VAL A 177 -2.63 -19.63 -8.54
N LEU A 178 -1.38 -19.21 -8.69
CA LEU A 178 -0.90 -18.65 -9.97
C LEU A 178 -0.92 -19.69 -11.11
N ARG A 179 -0.59 -20.93 -10.81
CA ARG A 179 -0.69 -22.04 -11.79
C ARG A 179 -2.14 -22.32 -12.23
N SER A 180 -3.13 -22.08 -11.36
CA SER A 180 -4.55 -22.25 -11.73
C SER A 180 -5.01 -21.23 -12.79
N PHE A 181 -4.33 -20.08 -12.91
CA PHE A 181 -4.50 -19.10 -13.99
C PHE A 181 -3.72 -19.48 -15.28
N GLY A 182 -3.08 -20.66 -15.32
CA GLY A 182 -2.28 -21.08 -16.46
C GLY A 182 -0.89 -20.48 -16.54
N LEU A 183 -0.42 -19.82 -15.46
CA LEU A 183 0.88 -19.16 -15.42
C LEU A 183 2.02 -20.19 -15.23
N HIS A 184 3.15 -19.92 -15.88
CA HIS A 184 4.40 -20.65 -15.64
C HIS A 184 5.19 -19.95 -14.52
N VAL A 185 5.24 -20.59 -13.34
CA VAL A 185 5.71 -19.95 -12.11
C VAL A 185 7.17 -20.27 -11.83
N TYR A 186 7.98 -19.23 -11.67
CA TYR A 186 9.33 -19.23 -11.12
C TYR A 186 9.29 -18.72 -9.68
N GLU A 187 9.95 -19.40 -8.77
CA GLU A 187 9.90 -19.06 -7.34
C GLU A 187 11.30 -18.90 -6.76
N CYS A 188 11.47 -17.92 -5.92
CA CYS A 188 12.63 -17.80 -5.04
C CYS A 188 12.20 -17.23 -3.68
N THR A 189 12.90 -17.63 -2.63
CA THR A 189 12.63 -17.20 -1.27
C THR A 189 13.92 -16.69 -0.61
N LEU A 190 13.84 -15.56 0.05
CA LEU A 190 14.92 -14.94 0.81
C LEU A 190 14.59 -15.01 2.30
N ASN A 191 15.25 -15.89 3.03
CA ASN A 191 15.05 -16.09 4.47
C ASN A 191 16.21 -15.57 5.30
N GLU A 192 17.40 -15.49 4.69
CA GLU A 192 18.61 -15.06 5.36
C GLU A 192 18.54 -13.57 5.70
N VAL A 193 18.50 -13.28 7.01
CA VAL A 193 18.50 -11.91 7.53
C VAL A 193 19.92 -11.38 7.53
N LEU A 194 20.15 -10.22 6.92
CA LEU A 194 21.47 -9.64 6.75
C LEU A 194 22.12 -9.30 8.11
N ARG A 195 23.45 -9.40 8.22
CA ARG A 195 24.19 -9.16 9.48
C ARG A 195 23.92 -7.80 10.10
N GLN A 196 23.75 -6.75 9.30
CA GLN A 196 23.40 -5.40 9.79
C GLN A 196 22.05 -5.34 10.50
N SER A 197 21.15 -6.27 10.22
CA SER A 197 19.85 -6.36 10.87
C SER A 197 19.89 -7.10 12.22
N GLN A 198 21.01 -7.75 12.57
CA GLN A 198 21.18 -8.42 13.87
C GLN A 198 21.38 -7.42 15.04
N GLU A 199 21.74 -6.18 14.75
CA GLU A 199 21.83 -5.08 15.73
C GLU A 199 20.48 -4.40 15.98
N SER A 200 19.44 -4.72 15.19
CA SER A 200 18.10 -4.17 15.31
C SER A 200 17.18 -5.09 16.10
N GLY A 201 16.69 -4.61 17.22
CA GLY A 201 15.68 -5.29 18.04
C GLY A 201 14.35 -5.45 17.29
N ILE A 202 14.01 -4.51 16.43
CA ILE A 202 12.82 -4.59 15.55
C ILE A 202 12.91 -5.84 14.66
N LEU A 203 14.02 -5.98 13.91
CA LEU A 203 14.20 -7.09 12.97
C LEU A 203 14.47 -8.42 13.68
N TRP A 204 15.18 -8.40 14.82
CA TRP A 204 15.38 -9.59 15.64
C TRP A 204 14.04 -10.16 16.11
N ASN A 205 13.18 -9.33 16.73
CA ASN A 205 11.87 -9.77 17.20
C ASN A 205 10.93 -10.16 16.04
N ALA A 206 10.96 -9.44 14.93
CA ALA A 206 10.18 -9.81 13.74
C ALA A 206 10.58 -11.22 13.22
N THR A 207 11.88 -11.54 13.24
CA THR A 207 12.38 -12.87 12.83
C THR A 207 11.91 -13.97 13.80
N GLU A 208 11.95 -13.71 15.12
CA GLU A 208 11.45 -14.64 16.14
C GLU A 208 9.93 -14.87 15.97
N ILE A 209 9.14 -13.79 15.81
CA ILE A 209 7.69 -13.88 15.61
C ILE A 209 7.38 -14.73 14.37
N ARG A 210 8.08 -14.48 13.26
CA ARG A 210 7.93 -15.26 12.03
C ARG A 210 8.22 -16.75 12.24
N SER A 211 9.26 -17.08 13.03
CA SER A 211 9.63 -18.47 13.29
C SER A 211 8.56 -19.28 14.05
N LEU A 212 7.64 -18.57 14.71
CA LEU A 212 6.48 -19.18 15.41
C LEU A 212 5.28 -19.42 14.48
N SER A 213 5.25 -18.81 13.28
CA SER A 213 4.22 -19.10 12.30
C SER A 213 4.49 -20.44 11.63
N PRO A 214 3.48 -21.30 11.44
CA PRO A 214 3.63 -22.53 10.67
C PRO A 214 4.13 -22.23 9.25
N ASP A 215 5.10 -23.00 8.77
CA ASP A 215 5.56 -22.88 7.38
C ASP A 215 4.45 -23.36 6.44
N PRO A 216 3.96 -22.53 5.50
CA PRO A 216 2.89 -22.92 4.55
C PRO A 216 3.36 -23.90 3.46
N SER A 217 4.54 -24.53 3.62
CA SER A 217 4.98 -25.51 2.62
C SER A 217 4.09 -26.77 2.59
N PRO A 218 3.67 -27.25 1.40
CA PRO A 218 2.64 -28.28 1.23
C PRO A 218 3.00 -29.69 1.74
N SER A 219 4.14 -29.87 2.40
CA SER A 219 4.61 -31.15 2.94
C SER A 219 4.23 -31.41 4.41
N ARG A 220 3.46 -30.54 5.06
CA ARG A 220 3.11 -30.69 6.48
C ARG A 220 1.60 -30.53 6.72
N GLU A 221 0.81 -31.54 6.36
CA GLU A 221 -0.57 -31.71 6.86
C GLU A 221 -0.66 -31.80 8.39
N GLU A 222 0.46 -31.98 9.09
CA GLU A 222 0.53 -32.10 10.55
C GLU A 222 0.75 -30.76 11.29
N SER A 223 1.02 -29.67 10.59
CA SER A 223 1.38 -28.37 11.23
C SER A 223 0.19 -27.56 11.74
N PHE A 224 -1.03 -27.86 11.33
CA PHE A 224 -2.25 -27.11 11.70
C PHE A 224 -2.69 -27.26 13.15
N ASN A 225 -2.12 -28.17 13.93
CA ASN A 225 -2.53 -28.47 15.30
C ASN A 225 -1.49 -28.14 16.37
N LEU A 226 -0.40 -27.47 16.05
CA LEU A 226 0.54 -27.01 17.07
C LEU A 226 -0.02 -25.77 17.78
N PRO A 227 -0.06 -25.73 19.12
CA PRO A 227 -0.50 -24.55 19.84
C PRO A 227 0.44 -23.39 19.50
N VAL A 228 -0.13 -22.28 19.02
CA VAL A 228 0.62 -21.03 18.80
C VAL A 228 1.15 -20.58 20.15
N THR A 229 2.44 -20.46 20.28
CA THR A 229 3.11 -19.97 21.49
C THR A 229 3.15 -18.45 21.48
N LEU A 230 2.83 -17.82 22.61
CA LEU A 230 2.90 -16.38 22.78
C LEU A 230 4.35 -15.89 22.57
N PRO A 231 4.60 -15.00 21.58
CA PRO A 231 5.93 -14.49 21.35
C PRO A 231 6.42 -13.68 22.57
N LYS A 232 7.67 -13.90 22.96
CA LYS A 232 8.36 -13.10 23.97
C LYS A 232 9.28 -12.12 23.29
N ILE A 233 9.04 -10.85 23.52
CA ILE A 233 9.76 -9.76 22.88
C ILE A 233 11.05 -9.47 23.65
N LEU A 234 12.19 -9.53 22.99
CA LEU A 234 13.48 -9.16 23.55
C LEU A 234 13.70 -7.66 23.34
N ILE A 235 13.90 -6.96 24.46
CA ILE A 235 14.11 -5.50 24.47
C ILE A 235 15.55 -5.18 24.89
N ASP A 236 16.06 -5.93 25.86
CA ASP A 236 17.38 -5.68 26.41
C ASP A 236 18.48 -5.87 25.35
N GLY A 237 19.39 -4.91 25.30
CA GLY A 237 20.49 -4.87 24.33
C GLY A 237 20.18 -4.13 23.03
N PHE A 238 18.94 -3.65 22.82
CA PHE A 238 18.56 -2.90 21.64
C PHE A 238 18.14 -1.46 21.97
N THR A 239 18.47 -0.53 21.07
CA THR A 239 18.14 0.89 21.24
C THR A 239 16.89 1.29 20.46
N ASP A 240 16.50 0.49 19.46
CA ASP A 240 15.42 0.75 18.51
C ASP A 240 14.04 0.19 18.92
N ILE A 241 13.96 -0.48 20.09
CA ILE A 241 12.69 -1.00 20.64
C ILE A 241 12.54 -0.65 22.12
N LYS A 242 11.36 -0.19 22.54
CA LYS A 242 11.06 0.23 23.91
C LYS A 242 9.64 -0.09 24.32
N VAL A 243 9.43 -0.36 25.62
CA VAL A 243 8.08 -0.35 26.20
C VAL A 243 7.75 1.05 26.69
N VAL A 244 6.53 1.51 26.41
CA VAL A 244 5.99 2.80 26.87
C VAL A 244 4.81 2.53 27.78
N PRO A 245 4.91 2.85 29.08
CA PRO A 245 3.77 2.85 29.97
C PRO A 245 2.71 3.87 29.54
N GLY A 246 1.44 3.60 29.91
CA GLY A 246 0.34 4.45 29.47
C GLY A 246 0.39 5.89 29.99
N ASP A 247 0.97 6.10 31.15
CA ASP A 247 1.19 7.42 31.77
C ASP A 247 2.30 8.23 31.08
N GLU A 248 3.27 7.58 30.42
CA GLU A 248 4.34 8.23 29.66
C GLU A 248 4.01 8.41 28.16
N LEU A 249 2.88 7.84 27.70
CA LEU A 249 2.55 7.76 26.27
C LEU A 249 2.42 9.13 25.60
N ILE A 250 1.74 10.07 26.25
CA ILE A 250 1.50 11.42 25.70
C ILE A 250 2.83 12.15 25.49
N GLU A 251 3.73 12.11 26.47
CA GLU A 251 5.03 12.74 26.40
C GLU A 251 5.92 12.09 25.34
N THR A 252 5.89 10.74 25.28
CA THR A 252 6.69 10.00 24.31
C THR A 252 6.23 10.24 22.87
N LEU A 253 4.91 10.29 22.62
CA LEU A 253 4.35 10.68 21.32
C LEU A 253 4.68 12.11 20.94
N ALA A 254 4.55 13.06 21.86
CA ALA A 254 4.92 14.46 21.62
C ALA A 254 6.41 14.60 21.27
N SER A 255 7.27 13.83 21.96
CA SER A 255 8.70 13.76 21.65
C SER A 255 8.96 13.19 20.25
N SER A 256 8.24 12.16 19.84
CA SER A 256 8.36 11.59 18.48
C SER A 256 7.94 12.60 17.42
N TYR A 257 6.80 13.26 17.61
CA TYR A 257 6.33 14.30 16.69
C TYR A 257 7.32 15.48 16.56
N SER A 258 8.01 15.82 17.65
CA SER A 258 9.07 16.83 17.63
C SER A 258 10.34 16.39 16.91
N LYS A 259 10.67 15.09 16.96
CA LYS A 259 11.91 14.55 16.38
C LYS A 259 11.80 14.24 14.90
N VAL A 260 10.77 13.51 14.51
CA VAL A 260 10.61 12.97 13.15
C VAL A 260 9.40 13.53 12.41
N GLY A 261 8.49 14.22 13.09
CA GLY A 261 7.28 14.78 12.50
C GLY A 261 6.05 13.90 12.66
N LEU A 262 4.89 14.50 12.36
CA LEU A 262 3.58 13.83 12.41
C LEU A 262 3.45 12.77 11.31
N ASP A 263 4.01 13.01 10.16
CA ASP A 263 3.98 12.17 8.96
C ASP A 263 4.87 10.93 9.07
N GLU A 264 5.89 10.98 9.94
CA GLU A 264 6.82 9.87 10.21
C GLU A 264 6.54 9.17 11.55
N THR A 265 5.39 9.42 12.18
CA THR A 265 4.97 8.76 13.43
C THR A 265 3.56 8.18 13.28
N MET A 266 3.39 6.90 13.62
CA MET A 266 2.08 6.22 13.51
C MET A 266 1.82 5.32 14.72
N VAL A 267 0.57 5.31 15.19
CA VAL A 267 0.08 4.33 16.17
C VAL A 267 -0.63 3.20 15.43
N VAL A 268 -0.19 1.97 15.59
CA VAL A 268 -0.77 0.78 14.97
C VAL A 268 -1.60 0.01 15.98
N THR A 269 -2.85 -0.27 15.65
CA THR A 269 -3.83 -0.92 16.54
C THR A 269 -4.48 -2.14 15.89
N ARG A 270 -5.20 -2.95 16.70
CA ARG A 270 -5.95 -4.12 16.19
C ARG A 270 -7.35 -3.78 15.68
N SER A 271 -7.93 -2.65 16.08
CA SER A 271 -9.30 -2.30 15.72
C SER A 271 -9.48 -0.81 15.43
N ASN A 272 -10.48 -0.49 14.61
CA ASN A 272 -10.86 0.91 14.36
C ASN A 272 -11.29 1.64 15.64
N LYS A 273 -11.95 0.93 16.56
CA LYS A 273 -12.33 1.48 17.87
C LYS A 273 -11.12 2.00 18.64
N ARG A 274 -10.05 1.18 18.72
CA ARG A 274 -8.80 1.57 19.38
C ARG A 274 -8.12 2.71 18.64
N ALA A 275 -8.05 2.63 17.32
CA ALA A 275 -7.49 3.70 16.50
C ALA A 275 -8.22 5.04 16.72
N ASN A 276 -9.56 5.03 16.80
CA ASN A 276 -10.34 6.24 17.08
C ASN A 276 -10.03 6.84 18.46
N ILE A 277 -9.85 6.00 19.49
CA ILE A 277 -9.46 6.47 20.83
C ILE A 277 -8.11 7.18 20.79
N PHE A 278 -7.10 6.57 20.13
CA PHE A 278 -5.80 7.20 19.98
C PHE A 278 -5.86 8.48 19.14
N ASN A 279 -6.59 8.48 18.03
CA ASN A 279 -6.76 9.64 17.17
C ASN A 279 -7.35 10.82 17.95
N GLN A 280 -8.41 10.59 18.74
CA GLN A 280 -9.00 11.63 19.57
C GLN A 280 -8.06 12.09 20.70
N GLY A 281 -7.39 11.15 21.38
CA GLY A 281 -6.42 11.48 22.43
C GLY A 281 -5.25 12.33 21.90
N ILE A 282 -4.69 11.97 20.76
CA ILE A 282 -3.60 12.70 20.11
C ILE A 282 -4.07 14.11 19.72
N ARG A 283 -5.23 14.21 19.06
CA ARG A 283 -5.76 15.52 18.64
C ARG A 283 -6.00 16.46 19.83
N ASN A 284 -6.65 15.96 20.88
CA ASN A 284 -7.04 16.80 22.01
C ASN A 284 -5.85 17.09 22.94
N GLN A 285 -5.06 16.06 23.30
CA GLN A 285 -4.06 16.20 24.37
C GLN A 285 -2.67 16.62 23.88
N ILE A 286 -2.31 16.28 22.64
CA ILE A 286 -0.98 16.61 22.09
C ILE A 286 -1.08 17.79 21.13
N LEU A 287 -2.07 17.77 20.23
CA LEU A 287 -2.17 18.79 19.17
C LEU A 287 -3.09 19.97 19.53
N GLY A 288 -3.82 19.90 20.67
CA GLY A 288 -4.73 20.96 21.11
C GLY A 288 -5.88 21.24 20.12
N ARG A 289 -6.37 20.23 19.41
CA ARG A 289 -7.41 20.35 18.39
C ARG A 289 -8.76 19.89 18.94
N GLU A 290 -9.63 20.83 19.24
CA GLU A 290 -10.96 20.59 19.82
C GLU A 290 -12.04 20.46 18.74
N GLU A 291 -11.91 21.18 17.61
CA GLU A 291 -12.88 21.13 16.52
C GLU A 291 -12.85 19.74 15.83
N GLU A 292 -13.98 19.35 15.23
CA GLU A 292 -14.10 18.05 14.56
C GLU A 292 -13.10 17.88 13.42
N LEU A 293 -12.80 18.92 12.66
CA LEU A 293 -11.78 18.89 11.60
C LEU A 293 -11.11 20.26 11.50
N THR A 294 -9.79 20.29 11.56
CA THR A 294 -9.02 21.54 11.51
C THR A 294 -7.87 21.46 10.50
N THR A 295 -7.34 22.65 10.16
CA THR A 295 -6.11 22.77 9.37
C THR A 295 -4.95 22.02 10.04
N GLY A 296 -4.20 21.26 9.23
CA GLY A 296 -3.10 20.42 9.68
C GLY A 296 -3.50 19.02 10.13
N ASP A 297 -4.81 18.70 10.20
CA ASP A 297 -5.23 17.33 10.48
C ASP A 297 -4.72 16.38 9.41
N GLN A 298 -4.19 15.24 9.86
CA GLN A 298 -3.83 14.12 8.99
C GLN A 298 -5.03 13.19 8.84
N LEU A 299 -5.35 12.90 7.60
CA LEU A 299 -6.46 12.02 7.26
C LEU A 299 -5.97 10.89 6.35
N MET A 300 -6.66 9.77 6.42
CA MET A 300 -6.53 8.63 5.51
C MET A 300 -7.86 8.43 4.78
N VAL A 301 -7.81 8.34 3.47
CA VAL A 301 -8.96 7.96 2.65
C VAL A 301 -9.30 6.49 2.90
N VAL A 302 -10.59 6.18 3.08
CA VAL A 302 -11.02 4.82 3.42
C VAL A 302 -11.86 4.14 2.34
N LYS A 303 -12.06 4.83 1.22
CA LYS A 303 -12.76 4.31 0.04
C LYS A 303 -12.19 4.96 -1.22
N ASN A 304 -11.93 4.16 -2.26
CA ASN A 304 -11.49 4.70 -3.55
C ASN A 304 -12.46 5.76 -4.07
N ASN A 305 -11.92 6.88 -4.55
CA ASN A 305 -12.71 7.96 -5.13
C ASN A 305 -12.09 8.44 -6.45
N TYR A 306 -12.91 8.47 -7.47
CA TYR A 306 -12.49 8.78 -8.83
C TYR A 306 -13.09 10.10 -9.33
N TYR A 307 -14.07 10.61 -8.62
CA TYR A 307 -14.85 11.79 -9.00
C TYR A 307 -14.03 13.08 -8.86
N TRP A 308 -13.43 13.32 -7.70
CA TRP A 308 -12.86 14.63 -7.38
C TRP A 308 -11.63 14.98 -8.21
N VAL A 309 -10.78 14.02 -8.52
CA VAL A 309 -9.59 14.24 -9.37
C VAL A 309 -10.03 14.59 -10.80
N ALA A 310 -11.05 13.92 -11.32
CA ALA A 310 -11.59 14.20 -12.65
C ALA A 310 -12.19 15.62 -12.77
N GLN A 311 -12.65 16.22 -11.66
CA GLN A 311 -13.18 17.59 -11.60
C GLN A 311 -12.10 18.66 -11.40
N SER A 312 -10.85 18.27 -11.13
CA SER A 312 -9.77 19.22 -10.87
C SER A 312 -9.30 19.92 -12.15
N PRO A 313 -9.18 21.27 -12.16
CA PRO A 313 -8.66 22.01 -13.32
C PRO A 313 -7.29 21.56 -13.81
N LYS A 314 -6.42 21.09 -12.91
CA LYS A 314 -5.09 20.57 -13.23
C LYS A 314 -5.13 19.27 -14.05
N PHE A 315 -6.22 18.49 -13.99
CA PHE A 315 -6.39 17.28 -14.78
C PHE A 315 -6.65 17.59 -16.27
N PHE A 316 -7.42 18.64 -16.56
CA PHE A 316 -7.73 19.04 -17.95
C PHE A 316 -6.50 19.57 -18.68
N ASP A 317 -5.59 20.26 -18.01
CA ASP A 317 -4.38 20.82 -18.63
C ASP A 317 -3.39 19.71 -19.04
N HIS A 318 -3.29 18.64 -18.26
CA HIS A 318 -2.41 17.49 -18.58
C HIS A 318 -2.96 16.60 -19.70
N SER A 319 -4.28 16.43 -19.82
CA SER A 319 -4.88 15.64 -20.90
C SER A 319 -4.73 16.32 -22.28
N GLN A 320 -4.77 17.66 -22.33
CA GLN A 320 -4.51 18.42 -23.54
C GLN A 320 -3.03 18.41 -23.95
N SER A 321 -2.10 18.43 -22.99
CA SER A 321 -0.66 18.37 -23.28
C SER A 321 -0.20 17.00 -23.81
N VAL A 322 -0.88 15.91 -23.43
CA VAL A 322 -0.61 14.56 -23.95
C VAL A 322 -1.25 14.36 -25.34
N ALA A 323 -2.44 14.92 -25.57
CA ALA A 323 -3.09 14.85 -26.90
C ALA A 323 -2.35 15.67 -27.98
N LEU A 324 -1.73 16.80 -27.61
CA LEU A 324 -0.97 17.64 -28.53
C LEU A 324 0.41 17.07 -28.89
N ARG A 325 0.95 16.12 -28.10
CA ARG A 325 2.25 15.47 -28.39
C ARG A 325 2.16 14.24 -29.31
N ILE A 326 0.97 13.77 -29.63
CA ILE A 326 0.76 12.61 -30.55
C ILE A 326 0.64 13.05 -32.02
N GLY A 327 0.59 14.34 -32.30
CA GLY A 327 0.28 14.86 -33.64
C GLY A 327 1.26 15.88 -34.18
N ASP A 328 2.57 15.71 -34.05
CA ASP A 328 3.52 16.40 -34.95
C ASP A 328 4.97 15.92 -34.71
N ASP A 329 5.35 14.86 -35.38
CA ASP A 329 6.77 14.49 -35.49
C ASP A 329 7.21 14.54 -36.95
N ARG A 330 7.45 15.77 -37.41
CA ARG A 330 8.31 16.05 -38.59
C ARG A 330 9.11 17.32 -38.34
N GLY A 331 10.36 17.16 -38.00
CA GLY A 331 11.30 18.27 -38.15
C GLY A 331 12.43 18.32 -37.13
N LEU A 332 13.55 17.73 -37.51
CA LEU A 332 14.96 18.15 -37.27
C LEU A 332 15.21 19.22 -36.19
N ASN A 333 15.94 18.88 -35.13
CA ASN A 333 17.12 19.67 -34.80
C ASN A 333 18.06 19.00 -33.78
N ASN A 334 19.34 19.15 -34.05
CA ASN A 334 20.50 18.81 -33.23
C ASN A 334 20.51 19.59 -31.92
N GLY A 335 20.62 18.91 -30.80
CA GLY A 335 20.85 19.50 -29.50
C GLY A 335 21.37 18.45 -28.51
N SER A 336 22.50 18.76 -27.88
CA SER A 336 23.24 17.93 -26.92
C SER A 336 22.35 17.20 -25.88
N PRO A 337 22.75 16.02 -25.37
CA PRO A 337 21.96 15.29 -24.38
C PRO A 337 21.96 16.07 -23.06
N SER A 338 20.82 16.65 -22.74
CA SER A 338 20.54 17.14 -21.38
C SER A 338 20.40 15.94 -20.45
N ALA A 339 20.93 16.06 -19.23
CA ALA A 339 20.80 15.07 -18.17
C ALA A 339 19.34 14.60 -18.03
N PRO A 340 19.08 13.31 -17.74
CA PRO A 340 17.73 12.80 -17.58
C PRO A 340 17.07 13.56 -16.43
N GLN A 341 16.03 14.31 -16.75
CA GLN A 341 15.16 14.89 -15.72
C GLN A 341 14.46 13.73 -14.98
N PRO A 342 14.28 13.82 -13.64
CA PRO A 342 13.55 12.79 -12.91
C PRO A 342 12.17 12.62 -13.55
N PRO A 343 11.69 11.38 -13.72
CA PRO A 343 10.43 11.12 -14.38
C PRO A 343 9.32 11.87 -13.63
N ASN A 344 8.61 12.72 -14.35
CA ASN A 344 7.43 13.41 -13.85
C ASN A 344 6.45 12.34 -13.35
N LEU A 345 6.29 12.22 -12.03
CA LEU A 345 5.26 11.40 -11.39
C LEU A 345 3.90 12.02 -11.78
N GLY A 346 3.46 11.71 -12.98
CA GLY A 346 2.27 12.30 -13.59
C GLY A 346 1.10 12.30 -12.61
N GLY A 347 0.41 13.44 -12.51
CA GLY A 347 -0.59 13.80 -11.51
C GLY A 347 -1.54 12.68 -11.08
N MET A 348 -2.10 12.81 -9.87
CA MET A 348 -3.08 11.91 -9.30
C MET A 348 -4.22 11.64 -10.31
N SER A 349 -4.54 10.38 -10.58
CA SER A 349 -5.63 10.02 -11.51
C SER A 349 -6.93 9.63 -10.80
N PHE A 350 -6.84 9.24 -9.54
CA PHE A 350 -7.94 8.98 -8.60
C PHE A 350 -7.35 8.97 -7.18
N ILE A 351 -8.21 8.94 -6.17
CA ILE A 351 -7.83 8.86 -4.75
C ILE A 351 -8.04 7.42 -4.29
N ALA A 352 -6.98 6.76 -3.86
CA ALA A 352 -7.05 5.36 -3.44
C ALA A 352 -7.42 5.22 -1.96
N ASN A 353 -8.03 4.08 -1.61
CA ASN A 353 -8.14 3.66 -0.21
C ASN A 353 -6.72 3.48 0.37
N GLY A 354 -6.46 4.09 1.53
CA GLY A 354 -5.15 4.13 2.17
C GLY A 354 -4.31 5.37 1.84
N ASP A 355 -4.73 6.21 0.89
CA ASP A 355 -4.01 7.46 0.61
C ASP A 355 -4.09 8.40 1.81
N MET A 356 -2.92 8.97 2.15
CA MET A 356 -2.77 9.94 3.22
C MET A 356 -2.92 11.36 2.69
N CYS A 357 -3.60 12.22 3.44
CA CYS A 357 -3.69 13.64 3.10
C CYS A 357 -3.65 14.54 4.35
N VAL A 358 -3.26 15.79 4.13
CA VAL A 358 -3.17 16.82 5.17
C VAL A 358 -4.17 17.93 4.87
N VAL A 359 -5.01 18.24 5.83
CA VAL A 359 -6.01 19.31 5.72
C VAL A 359 -5.32 20.68 5.65
N ARG A 360 -5.63 21.45 4.62
CA ARG A 360 -5.16 22.84 4.45
C ARG A 360 -6.21 23.86 4.82
N ARG A 361 -7.49 23.54 4.57
CA ARG A 361 -8.61 24.44 4.85
C ARG A 361 -9.90 23.64 4.99
N VAL A 362 -10.74 24.05 5.93
CA VAL A 362 -12.11 23.54 6.12
C VAL A 362 -13.10 24.66 5.91
N ARG A 363 -14.18 24.45 5.18
CA ARG A 363 -15.25 25.40 4.90
C ARG A 363 -16.59 24.66 4.85
N ASN A 364 -17.68 25.45 4.95
CA ASN A 364 -19.03 24.99 4.66
C ASN A 364 -19.40 23.67 5.36
N VAL A 365 -19.13 23.58 6.68
CA VAL A 365 -19.62 22.48 7.50
C VAL A 365 -21.14 22.56 7.59
N HIS A 366 -21.85 21.53 7.15
CA HIS A 366 -23.31 21.49 7.14
C HIS A 366 -23.83 20.06 7.16
N GLU A 367 -25.11 19.92 7.49
CA GLU A 367 -25.84 18.65 7.39
C GLU A 367 -26.69 18.64 6.13
N GLN A 368 -26.62 17.54 5.37
CA GLN A 368 -27.41 17.32 4.17
C GLN A 368 -27.68 15.81 4.05
N HIS A 369 -28.90 15.42 3.62
CA HIS A 369 -29.28 14.00 3.45
C HIS A 369 -29.11 13.15 4.74
N GLY A 370 -29.16 13.78 5.92
CA GLY A 370 -28.96 13.11 7.21
C GLY A 370 -27.51 12.76 7.53
N PHE A 371 -26.55 13.31 6.77
CA PHE A 371 -25.10 13.19 6.99
C PHE A 371 -24.46 14.57 7.08
N ARG A 372 -23.28 14.62 7.72
CA ARG A 372 -22.52 15.86 7.88
C ARG A 372 -21.38 15.91 6.85
N PHE A 373 -21.27 17.05 6.21
CA PHE A 373 -20.29 17.31 5.17
C PHE A 373 -19.50 18.57 5.46
N ALA A 374 -18.28 18.59 4.91
CA ALA A 374 -17.46 19.80 4.84
C ALA A 374 -16.80 19.90 3.46
N GLU A 375 -16.57 21.12 3.00
CA GLU A 375 -15.67 21.37 1.87
C GLU A 375 -14.25 21.51 2.42
N VAL A 376 -13.36 20.61 2.02
CA VAL A 376 -12.01 20.52 2.54
C VAL A 376 -10.99 20.64 1.42
N THR A 377 -10.07 21.59 1.56
CA THR A 377 -8.85 21.65 0.76
C THR A 377 -7.79 20.84 1.48
N MET A 378 -7.19 19.87 0.79
CA MET A 378 -6.18 18.96 1.34
C MET A 378 -5.04 18.75 0.36
N THR A 379 -3.87 18.40 0.87
CA THR A 379 -2.70 18.01 0.08
C THR A 379 -2.39 16.54 0.29
N PHE A 380 -1.93 15.88 -0.76
CA PHE A 380 -1.55 14.47 -0.78
C PHE A 380 -0.02 14.34 -0.93
N PRO A 381 0.73 14.13 0.18
CA PRO A 381 2.19 14.11 0.16
C PRO A 381 2.78 13.00 -0.73
N ASP A 382 2.08 11.87 -0.86
CA ASP A 382 2.52 10.76 -1.70
C ASP A 382 2.38 11.02 -3.21
N TYR A 383 1.77 12.16 -3.58
CA TYR A 383 1.55 12.61 -4.97
C TYR A 383 2.11 14.02 -5.21
N ASP A 384 3.35 14.26 -4.78
CA ASP A 384 4.05 15.54 -4.94
C ASP A 384 3.26 16.74 -4.38
N ASP A 385 2.69 16.55 -3.18
CA ASP A 385 1.83 17.55 -2.50
C ASP A 385 0.66 18.04 -3.36
N TYR A 386 0.08 17.14 -4.18
CA TYR A 386 -1.08 17.45 -5.00
C TYR A 386 -2.20 18.03 -4.14
N GLU A 387 -2.61 19.26 -4.45
CA GLU A 387 -3.69 19.95 -3.73
C GLU A 387 -5.03 19.73 -4.39
N LEU A 388 -6.03 19.35 -3.60
CA LEU A 388 -7.39 19.07 -4.02
C LEU A 388 -8.40 19.66 -3.05
N THR A 389 -9.47 20.25 -3.57
CA THR A 389 -10.66 20.62 -2.78
C THR A 389 -11.78 19.65 -3.10
N ALA A 390 -12.35 19.03 -2.06
CA ALA A 390 -13.41 18.04 -2.19
C ALA A 390 -14.44 18.17 -1.07
N THR A 391 -15.65 17.65 -1.30
CA THR A 391 -16.61 17.41 -0.23
C THR A 391 -16.18 16.16 0.54
N VAL A 392 -16.07 16.28 1.85
CA VAL A 392 -15.69 15.22 2.79
C VAL A 392 -16.87 14.86 3.66
N LEU A 393 -17.10 13.58 3.88
CA LEU A 393 -18.11 13.04 4.78
C LEU A 393 -17.53 12.94 6.19
N LEU A 394 -18.03 13.74 7.12
CA LEU A 394 -17.50 13.83 8.49
C LEU A 394 -17.88 12.63 9.37
N ASP A 395 -19.02 12.00 9.10
CA ASP A 395 -19.51 10.85 9.90
C ASP A 395 -18.57 9.65 9.85
N THR A 396 -17.68 9.57 8.88
CA THR A 396 -16.68 8.49 8.81
C THR A 396 -15.46 8.73 9.69
N LEU A 397 -15.20 9.97 10.14
CA LEU A 397 -14.00 10.32 10.90
C LEU A 397 -13.85 9.48 12.18
N THR A 398 -14.95 9.28 12.90
CA THR A 398 -14.99 8.58 14.20
C THR A 398 -15.74 7.25 14.18
N SER A 399 -16.29 6.85 13.03
CA SER A 399 -16.98 5.57 12.87
C SER A 399 -16.08 4.38 13.24
N GLU A 400 -16.62 3.35 13.90
CA GLU A 400 -15.91 2.09 14.15
C GLU A 400 -15.86 1.21 12.88
N ALA A 401 -16.78 1.41 11.93
CA ALA A 401 -16.75 0.73 10.65
C ALA A 401 -15.57 1.20 9.78
N PRO A 402 -15.04 0.37 8.89
CA PRO A 402 -13.93 0.75 7.99
C PRO A 402 -14.24 1.96 7.10
N ALA A 403 -15.48 2.07 6.63
CA ALA A 403 -16.06 3.13 5.80
C ALA A 403 -17.55 3.23 6.16
N LEU A 404 -18.39 3.92 5.38
CA LEU A 404 -19.86 3.81 5.53
C LEU A 404 -20.28 2.34 5.46
N THR A 405 -21.17 1.93 6.36
CA THR A 405 -21.80 0.61 6.29
C THR A 405 -22.69 0.50 5.05
N ARG A 406 -23.05 -0.72 4.66
CA ARG A 406 -23.94 -0.94 3.52
C ARG A 406 -25.27 -0.19 3.69
N ASP A 407 -25.86 -0.25 4.88
CA ASP A 407 -27.12 0.42 5.17
C ASP A 407 -27.01 1.95 5.04
N GLN A 408 -25.92 2.53 5.59
CA GLN A 408 -25.65 3.96 5.47
C GLN A 408 -25.37 4.38 4.02
N GLN A 409 -24.70 3.54 3.24
CA GLN A 409 -24.45 3.79 1.82
C GLN A 409 -25.77 3.77 1.03
N GLU A 410 -26.68 2.84 1.33
CA GLU A 410 -28.00 2.74 0.73
C GLU A 410 -28.89 3.91 1.15
N GLU A 411 -28.83 4.34 2.41
CA GLU A 411 -29.53 5.52 2.90
C GLU A 411 -29.07 6.78 2.15
N LEU A 412 -27.75 7.01 2.06
CA LEU A 412 -27.20 8.14 1.31
C LEU A 412 -27.64 8.10 -0.16
N PHE A 413 -27.56 6.92 -0.80
CA PHE A 413 -28.01 6.73 -2.18
C PHE A 413 -29.47 7.13 -2.37
N ASN A 414 -30.37 6.64 -1.51
CA ASN A 414 -31.80 6.90 -1.61
C ASN A 414 -32.12 8.38 -1.41
N LYS A 415 -31.53 9.02 -0.39
CA LYS A 415 -31.76 10.43 -0.10
C LYS A 415 -31.23 11.37 -1.18
N VAL A 416 -30.04 11.11 -1.73
CA VAL A 416 -29.56 11.91 -2.87
C VAL A 416 -30.40 11.65 -4.13
N MET A 417 -30.93 10.44 -4.32
CA MET A 417 -31.83 10.14 -5.45
C MET A 417 -33.17 10.89 -5.38
N GLU A 418 -33.63 11.27 -4.18
CA GLU A 418 -34.84 12.09 -4.01
C GLU A 418 -34.67 13.48 -4.63
N ASP A 419 -33.48 14.09 -4.58
CA ASP A 419 -33.20 15.38 -5.23
C ASP A 419 -33.36 15.36 -6.75
N TYR A 420 -33.27 14.17 -7.34
CA TYR A 420 -33.40 13.95 -8.80
C TYR A 420 -34.75 13.35 -9.20
N ALA A 421 -35.74 13.33 -8.29
CA ALA A 421 -37.07 12.74 -8.55
C ALA A 421 -37.78 13.34 -9.77
N ASP A 422 -37.58 14.63 -10.03
CA ASP A 422 -38.18 15.35 -11.16
C ASP A 422 -37.61 14.95 -12.52
N ILE A 423 -36.50 14.22 -12.59
CA ILE A 423 -35.92 13.73 -13.83
C ILE A 423 -36.71 12.47 -14.26
N PRO A 424 -37.42 12.50 -15.43
CA PRO A 424 -38.36 11.43 -15.78
C PRO A 424 -37.69 10.07 -16.00
N ARG A 425 -36.51 10.05 -16.64
CA ARG A 425 -35.81 8.81 -17.01
C ARG A 425 -34.90 8.31 -15.92
N LYS A 426 -35.04 7.05 -15.50
CA LYS A 426 -34.19 6.41 -14.49
C LYS A 426 -32.70 6.48 -14.84
N ALA A 427 -32.36 6.30 -16.14
CA ALA A 427 -30.96 6.38 -16.59
C ALA A 427 -30.35 7.77 -16.35
N ASP A 428 -31.12 8.84 -16.64
CA ASP A 428 -30.67 10.24 -16.45
C ASP A 428 -30.56 10.58 -14.96
N ARG A 429 -31.46 10.07 -14.09
CA ARG A 429 -31.32 10.16 -12.62
C ARG A 429 -30.05 9.50 -12.12
N MET A 430 -29.76 8.29 -12.60
CA MET A 430 -28.53 7.58 -12.24
C MET A 430 -27.27 8.32 -12.71
N LYS A 431 -27.36 9.02 -13.84
CA LYS A 431 -26.26 9.87 -14.31
C LYS A 431 -26.06 11.07 -13.40
N ALA A 432 -27.13 11.80 -13.06
CA ALA A 432 -27.07 12.92 -12.13
C ALA A 432 -26.52 12.52 -10.76
N LEU A 433 -26.95 11.37 -10.21
CA LEU A 433 -26.42 10.83 -8.96
C LEU A 433 -24.92 10.58 -9.01
N LYS A 434 -24.41 10.00 -10.10
CA LYS A 434 -22.97 9.73 -10.27
C LYS A 434 -22.13 11.01 -10.37
N GLU A 435 -22.72 12.10 -10.76
CA GLU A 435 -22.12 13.43 -10.83
C GLU A 435 -22.40 14.27 -9.56
N ASP A 436 -23.14 13.73 -8.60
CA ASP A 436 -23.49 14.42 -7.36
C ASP A 436 -22.32 14.48 -6.38
N ARG A 437 -22.06 15.67 -5.79
CA ARG A 437 -20.95 15.93 -4.89
C ARG A 437 -21.08 15.24 -3.53
N TYR A 438 -22.31 15.04 -3.04
CA TYR A 438 -22.57 14.40 -1.74
C TYR A 438 -22.49 12.89 -1.85
N TYR A 439 -23.02 12.32 -2.94
CA TYR A 439 -22.88 10.90 -3.23
C TYR A 439 -21.41 10.50 -3.42
N ASN A 440 -20.59 11.38 -4.00
CA ASN A 440 -19.16 11.21 -4.22
C ASN A 440 -18.29 11.80 -3.12
N ALA A 441 -18.86 12.17 -1.95
CA ALA A 441 -18.07 12.71 -0.86
C ALA A 441 -16.96 11.75 -0.43
N LEU A 442 -15.78 12.31 -0.15
CA LEU A 442 -14.64 11.53 0.34
C LEU A 442 -14.94 10.97 1.72
N GLN A 443 -14.77 9.66 1.86
CA GLN A 443 -14.83 8.98 3.15
C GLN A 443 -13.42 8.92 3.72
N VAL A 444 -13.22 9.52 4.88
CA VAL A 444 -11.91 9.69 5.51
C VAL A 444 -11.94 9.34 7.00
N LYS A 445 -10.77 9.01 7.53
CA LYS A 445 -10.53 8.86 8.98
C LYS A 445 -9.32 9.68 9.38
N TYR A 446 -9.21 10.01 10.67
CA TYR A 446 -7.94 10.54 11.19
C TYR A 446 -6.82 9.51 11.04
N ALA A 447 -5.62 9.97 10.82
CA ALA A 447 -4.48 9.15 10.45
C ALA A 447 -3.26 9.27 11.37
N TYR A 448 -3.47 9.59 12.63
CA TYR A 448 -2.43 9.49 13.68
C TYR A 448 -2.35 8.08 14.23
N ALA A 449 -3.46 7.36 14.19
CA ALA A 449 -3.57 5.96 14.54
C ALA A 449 -4.41 5.22 13.50
N ALA A 450 -3.98 4.02 13.11
CA ALA A 450 -4.67 3.19 12.14
C ALA A 450 -4.63 1.71 12.54
N THR A 451 -5.49 0.90 11.93
CA THR A 451 -5.35 -0.56 12.04
C THR A 451 -4.14 -1.05 11.25
N CYS A 452 -3.56 -2.17 11.69
CA CYS A 452 -2.39 -2.75 11.02
C CYS A 452 -2.62 -3.01 9.53
N HIS A 453 -3.82 -3.47 9.13
CA HIS A 453 -4.17 -3.64 7.71
C HIS A 453 -4.08 -2.33 6.92
N LYS A 454 -4.46 -1.20 7.53
CA LYS A 454 -4.35 0.11 6.88
C LYS A 454 -2.94 0.68 6.90
N ALA A 455 -2.11 0.25 7.84
CA ALA A 455 -0.69 0.60 7.90
C ALA A 455 0.18 -0.27 6.98
N GLN A 456 -0.37 -1.35 6.42
CA GLN A 456 0.34 -2.25 5.51
C GLN A 456 0.77 -1.53 4.24
N GLY A 457 1.97 -1.83 3.74
CA GLY A 457 2.59 -1.13 2.60
C GLY A 457 3.19 0.24 2.95
N GLY A 458 2.97 0.76 4.18
CA GLY A 458 3.60 1.96 4.70
C GLY A 458 4.79 1.65 5.60
N GLN A 459 5.67 2.63 5.77
CA GLN A 459 6.77 2.61 6.73
C GLN A 459 6.88 3.99 7.39
N TRP A 460 7.27 4.02 8.66
CA TRP A 460 7.41 5.24 9.46
C TRP A 460 8.66 5.15 10.33
N ALA A 461 9.28 6.28 10.58
CA ALA A 461 10.45 6.34 11.47
C ALA A 461 10.08 5.83 12.88
N HIS A 462 8.95 6.28 13.43
CA HIS A 462 8.47 5.88 14.76
C HIS A 462 7.11 5.18 14.69
N ILE A 463 7.05 3.94 15.17
CA ILE A 463 5.82 3.16 15.29
C ILE A 463 5.50 2.88 16.76
N TYR A 464 4.26 3.10 17.13
CA TYR A 464 3.68 2.73 18.42
C TYR A 464 2.70 1.58 18.21
N VAL A 465 2.93 0.43 18.87
CA VAL A 465 2.07 -0.74 18.72
C VAL A 465 1.20 -0.92 19.96
N ASP A 466 -0.11 -0.86 19.77
CA ASP A 466 -1.13 -1.20 20.77
C ASP A 466 -1.79 -2.53 20.43
N GLN A 467 -1.41 -3.60 21.11
CA GLN A 467 -2.06 -4.91 20.93
C GLN A 467 -3.43 -5.00 21.60
N GLY A 468 -3.75 -4.04 22.49
CA GLY A 468 -4.96 -4.08 23.30
C GLY A 468 -4.98 -5.23 24.31
N TYR A 469 -6.18 -5.61 24.74
CA TYR A 469 -6.38 -6.76 25.61
C TYR A 469 -6.22 -8.07 24.81
N MET A 470 -5.42 -8.99 25.33
CA MET A 470 -5.13 -10.30 24.74
C MET A 470 -5.49 -11.41 25.70
N THR A 471 -6.17 -12.43 25.22
CA THR A 471 -6.46 -13.70 25.91
C THR A 471 -5.80 -14.85 25.14
N ASP A 472 -5.63 -16.00 25.76
CA ASP A 472 -4.94 -17.15 25.15
C ASP A 472 -5.67 -17.68 23.91
N ASP A 473 -6.98 -17.56 23.84
CA ASP A 473 -7.82 -17.93 22.69
C ASP A 473 -7.69 -16.95 21.50
N MET A 474 -7.11 -15.77 21.70
CA MET A 474 -6.79 -14.82 20.64
C MET A 474 -5.40 -15.06 20.00
N LEU A 475 -4.66 -16.05 20.52
CA LEU A 475 -3.36 -16.45 19.97
C LEU A 475 -3.60 -17.35 18.75
N THR A 476 -3.58 -16.73 17.60
CA THR A 476 -3.76 -17.38 16.29
C THR A 476 -2.60 -17.06 15.37
N VAL A 477 -2.51 -17.76 14.24
CA VAL A 477 -1.57 -17.41 13.18
C VAL A 477 -1.78 -15.98 12.69
N ASP A 478 -3.05 -15.54 12.60
CA ASP A 478 -3.39 -14.16 12.22
C ASP A 478 -2.82 -13.12 13.20
N TYR A 479 -2.77 -13.45 14.50
CA TYR A 479 -2.13 -12.58 15.49
C TYR A 479 -0.61 -12.49 15.26
N LEU A 480 0.06 -13.59 14.90
CA LEU A 480 1.49 -13.57 14.58
C LEU A 480 1.76 -12.72 13.33
N HIS A 481 0.94 -12.89 12.27
CA HIS A 481 1.02 -12.07 11.07
C HIS A 481 0.77 -10.59 11.37
N TRP A 482 -0.24 -10.31 12.23
CA TRP A 482 -0.53 -8.96 12.69
C TRP A 482 0.67 -8.33 13.42
N LEU A 483 1.25 -9.06 14.38
CA LEU A 483 2.36 -8.58 15.18
C LEU A 483 3.61 -8.36 14.33
N TYR A 484 3.95 -9.32 13.48
CA TYR A 484 5.04 -9.21 12.53
C TYR A 484 4.87 -8.01 11.60
N THR A 485 3.67 -7.84 11.04
CA THR A 485 3.38 -6.71 10.14
C THR A 485 3.51 -5.39 10.90
N ALA A 486 2.97 -5.28 12.12
CA ALA A 486 3.05 -4.06 12.92
C ALA A 486 4.50 -3.67 13.24
N PHE A 487 5.34 -4.65 13.63
CA PHE A 487 6.75 -4.43 13.95
C PHE A 487 7.55 -3.96 12.74
N THR A 488 7.34 -4.59 11.61
CA THR A 488 8.07 -4.29 10.36
C THR A 488 7.66 -2.97 9.69
N ARG A 489 6.72 -2.21 10.29
CA ARG A 489 6.40 -0.85 9.84
C ARG A 489 7.38 0.20 10.34
N ALA A 490 8.11 -0.08 11.44
CA ALA A 490 9.09 0.82 12.01
C ALA A 490 10.42 0.76 11.25
N THR A 491 11.00 1.94 10.96
CA THR A 491 12.33 2.05 10.33
C THR A 491 13.41 2.50 11.31
N GLU A 492 13.05 3.21 12.38
CA GLU A 492 14.00 3.73 13.37
C GLU A 492 13.65 3.30 14.80
N GLN A 493 12.41 3.49 15.23
CA GLN A 493 12.00 3.22 16.62
C GLN A 493 10.65 2.52 16.69
N LEU A 494 10.61 1.46 17.51
CA LEU A 494 9.40 0.71 17.83
C LEU A 494 9.05 0.89 19.31
N TYR A 495 7.86 1.38 19.58
CA TYR A 495 7.33 1.57 20.93
C TYR A 495 6.17 0.62 21.19
N LEU A 496 6.26 -0.16 22.24
CA LEU A 496 5.24 -1.13 22.67
C LEU A 496 4.41 -0.53 23.80
N ILE A 497 3.15 -0.19 23.51
CA ILE A 497 2.26 0.50 24.47
C ILE A 497 1.73 -0.49 25.49
N ASN A 498 1.97 -0.23 26.79
CA ASN A 498 1.47 -1.06 27.92
C ASN A 498 1.74 -2.57 27.73
N TRP A 499 2.92 -2.92 27.20
CA TRP A 499 3.22 -4.32 26.90
C TRP A 499 3.30 -5.17 28.16
N PRO A 500 2.64 -6.35 28.23
CA PRO A 500 2.65 -7.20 29.41
C PRO A 500 4.06 -7.71 29.72
N LYS A 501 4.48 -7.63 31.00
CA LYS A 501 5.78 -8.14 31.44
C LYS A 501 5.97 -9.65 31.15
N THR A 502 4.88 -10.41 31.11
CA THR A 502 4.89 -11.85 30.76
C THR A 502 5.28 -12.12 29.30
N GLN A 503 5.16 -11.13 28.42
CA GLN A 503 5.52 -11.18 27.00
C GLN A 503 6.88 -10.54 26.73
N ILE A 504 7.61 -10.14 27.74
CA ILE A 504 8.98 -9.62 27.60
C ILE A 504 9.95 -10.72 27.97
N LYS A 505 10.97 -10.90 27.13
CA LYS A 505 12.10 -11.79 27.39
C LYS A 505 13.11 -11.02 28.24
N VAL A 506 13.39 -11.55 29.41
CA VAL A 506 14.44 -11.05 30.34
C VAL A 506 15.72 -11.77 30.06
#